data_918554a8785d8908355f5f8947822c78
#
_entry.id   918554a8785d8908355f5f8947822c78
#
_cell.length_a   1.000
_cell.length_b   1.000
_cell.length_c   1.000
_cell.angle_alpha   90.00
_cell.angle_beta   90.00
_cell.angle_gamma   90.00
#
_symmetry.space_group_name_H-M   'P 1'
#
loop_
_entity.id
_entity.type
_entity.pdbx_description
1 polymer ?
#
loop_
_entity_poly.entity_id
_entity_poly.type
_entity_poly.pdbx_seq_one_letter_code
_entity_poly.pdbx_strand_id
1 'polypeptide(L)'
;SIDASIAGQPKTDEGRLMQYNLATGYQFKNHSALMAGVRYMGGLTIQPIAAVGETKEIKPYDVALDLGYSFPITKEVAVYATATYARTHAETSTNALAFSVGAAYQTDFNLTKDVPTTLTVGARLMDFGKDVKFDNTGIPQSLPTSLVMGGDWNVRIAPKHALTYALSYRYFTPKDAHETLVGTGLEYTYNRMVSARVGYQHADKGSDAFTFGAGGQWAGFKLDIAYRQAFKHYGINGLIVGLGYSF
;
A
#
# COMPACT_ATOMS: atom_id res chain seq x y z
N SER A 1 11.89 11.18 -7.62
CA SER A 1 11.29 10.01 -8.29
C SER A 1 9.85 10.25 -8.67
N ILE A 2 9.38 9.52 -9.68
CA ILE A 2 7.97 9.44 -10.08
C ILE A 2 7.63 7.97 -10.20
N ASP A 3 6.50 7.55 -9.63
CA ASP A 3 6.04 6.18 -9.61
C ASP A 3 4.56 6.12 -10.00
N ALA A 4 4.20 5.21 -10.91
CA ALA A 4 2.82 4.94 -11.31
C ALA A 4 2.54 3.45 -11.14
N SER A 5 1.32 3.09 -10.72
CA SER A 5 0.92 1.69 -10.68
C SER A 5 -0.55 1.51 -11.02
N ILE A 6 -0.84 0.34 -11.58
CA ILE A 6 -2.19 -0.11 -11.89
C ILE A 6 -2.39 -1.45 -11.19
N ALA A 7 -3.47 -1.57 -10.43
CA ALA A 7 -3.90 -2.82 -9.84
C ALA A 7 -5.28 -3.19 -10.37
N GLY A 8 -5.47 -4.47 -10.70
CA GLY A 8 -6.75 -4.97 -11.20
C GLY A 8 -7.14 -6.28 -10.53
N GLN A 9 -8.42 -6.39 -10.21
CA GLN A 9 -9.05 -7.63 -9.74
C GLN A 9 -9.61 -8.44 -10.92
N PRO A 10 -9.93 -9.73 -10.73
CA PRO A 10 -10.66 -10.50 -11.75
C PRO A 10 -11.96 -9.80 -12.14
N LYS A 11 -12.36 -9.95 -13.40
CA LYS A 11 -13.63 -9.40 -13.88
C LYS A 11 -14.79 -10.19 -13.26
N THR A 12 -15.81 -9.46 -12.79
CA THR A 12 -17.11 -9.97 -12.35
C THR A 12 -18.20 -9.56 -13.36
N ASP A 13 -19.44 -9.96 -13.13
CA ASP A 13 -20.60 -9.51 -13.91
C ASP A 13 -20.82 -7.99 -13.78
N GLU A 14 -20.42 -7.41 -12.65
CA GLU A 14 -20.50 -5.98 -12.34
C GLU A 14 -19.34 -5.16 -12.92
N GLY A 15 -18.36 -5.81 -13.54
CA GLY A 15 -17.19 -5.16 -14.10
C GLY A 15 -15.87 -5.62 -13.50
N ARG A 16 -14.87 -4.75 -13.53
CA ARG A 16 -13.55 -5.01 -12.94
C ARG A 16 -13.14 -3.84 -12.04
N LEU A 17 -12.91 -4.13 -10.79
CA LEU A 17 -12.34 -3.12 -9.90
C LEU A 17 -10.88 -2.88 -10.29
N MET A 18 -10.58 -1.63 -10.61
CA MET A 18 -9.26 -1.14 -10.98
C MET A 18 -8.82 -0.05 -10.02
N GLN A 19 -7.55 -0.05 -9.68
CA GLN A 19 -6.91 1.00 -8.90
C GLN A 19 -5.73 1.56 -9.70
N TYR A 20 -5.66 2.89 -9.75
CA TYR A 20 -4.60 3.65 -10.41
C TYR A 20 -3.93 4.53 -9.36
N ASN A 21 -2.61 4.51 -9.30
CA ASN A 21 -1.84 5.32 -8.38
C ASN A 21 -0.75 6.05 -9.16
N LEU A 22 -0.55 7.30 -8.81
CA LEU A 22 0.57 8.12 -9.25
C LEU A 22 1.16 8.81 -8.03
N ALA A 23 2.45 8.70 -7.84
CA ALA A 23 3.15 9.32 -6.74
C ALA A 23 4.46 9.98 -7.22
N THR A 24 4.86 11.03 -6.54
CA THR A 24 6.16 11.69 -6.75
C THR A 24 6.78 12.03 -5.42
N GLY A 25 8.11 12.06 -5.38
CA GLY A 25 8.87 12.45 -4.21
C GLY A 25 10.11 13.23 -4.59
N TYR A 26 10.40 14.25 -3.80
CA TYR A 26 11.60 15.05 -3.89
C TYR A 26 12.36 15.06 -2.56
N GLN A 27 13.62 14.65 -2.59
CA GLN A 27 14.50 14.67 -1.42
C GLN A 27 15.35 15.95 -1.44
N PHE A 28 15.30 16.68 -0.33
CA PHE A 28 16.10 17.89 -0.13
C PHE A 28 17.54 17.53 0.29
N LYS A 29 18.43 18.51 0.23
CA LYS A 29 19.84 18.35 0.63
C LYS A 29 20.03 17.98 2.11
N ASN A 30 19.08 18.33 2.97
CA ASN A 30 19.06 17.96 4.39
C ASN A 30 18.47 16.56 4.64
N HIS A 31 18.29 15.76 3.59
CA HIS A 31 17.68 14.42 3.60
C HIS A 31 16.19 14.37 4.02
N SER A 32 15.54 15.51 4.25
CA SER A 32 14.08 15.51 4.33
C SER A 32 13.47 15.27 2.95
N ALA A 33 12.23 14.81 2.88
CA ALA A 33 11.55 14.59 1.60
C ALA A 33 10.09 15.07 1.65
N LEU A 34 9.66 15.65 0.52
CA LEU A 34 8.27 15.96 0.23
C LEU A 34 7.72 14.89 -0.72
N MET A 35 6.52 14.42 -0.46
CA MET A 35 5.84 13.41 -1.26
C MET A 35 4.43 13.89 -1.58
N ALA A 36 3.97 13.61 -2.80
CA ALA A 36 2.61 13.84 -3.24
C ALA A 36 2.11 12.64 -4.04
N GLY A 37 0.81 12.34 -3.95
CA GLY A 37 0.22 11.21 -4.66
C GLY A 37 -1.25 11.45 -5.00
N VAL A 38 -1.71 10.72 -6.02
CA VAL A 38 -3.10 10.62 -6.42
C VAL A 38 -3.46 9.16 -6.56
N ARG A 39 -4.59 8.76 -5.99
CA ARG A 39 -5.14 7.42 -6.10
C ARG A 39 -6.56 7.50 -6.62
N TYR A 40 -6.88 6.62 -7.56
CA TYR A 40 -8.23 6.43 -8.07
C TYR A 40 -8.59 4.95 -8.01
N MET A 41 -9.79 4.63 -7.55
CA MET A 41 -10.34 3.28 -7.56
C MET A 41 -11.75 3.32 -8.13
N GLY A 42 -12.09 2.40 -9.06
CA GLY A 42 -13.40 2.32 -9.68
C GLY A 42 -13.44 1.24 -10.76
N GLY A 43 -14.49 1.25 -11.58
CA GLY A 43 -14.65 0.34 -12.71
C GLY A 43 -15.73 -0.74 -12.49
N LEU A 44 -16.50 -0.65 -11.40
CA LEU A 44 -17.70 -1.45 -11.19
C LEU A 44 -18.93 -0.69 -11.68
N THR A 45 -19.94 -1.43 -12.12
CA THR A 45 -21.28 -0.93 -12.44
C THR A 45 -22.28 -1.80 -11.71
N ILE A 46 -22.95 -1.25 -10.72
CA ILE A 46 -23.93 -1.95 -9.88
C ILE A 46 -25.33 -1.58 -10.37
N GLN A 47 -26.13 -2.59 -10.65
CA GLN A 47 -27.55 -2.42 -10.96
C GLN A 47 -28.37 -2.75 -9.72
N PRO A 48 -28.92 -1.76 -9.00
CA PRO A 48 -29.78 -2.04 -7.85
C PRO A 48 -31.03 -2.81 -8.29
N ILE A 49 -31.42 -3.83 -7.53
CA ILE A 49 -32.66 -4.56 -7.75
C ILE A 49 -33.79 -3.74 -7.13
N ALA A 50 -34.64 -3.12 -7.96
CA ALA A 50 -35.86 -2.49 -7.46
C ALA A 50 -37.04 -3.44 -7.58
N ALA A 51 -37.90 -3.42 -6.57
CA ALA A 51 -39.15 -4.18 -6.62
C ALA A 51 -40.16 -3.65 -7.66
N VAL A 52 -40.08 -2.35 -7.98
CA VAL A 52 -40.92 -1.67 -8.99
C VAL A 52 -40.17 -0.47 -9.56
N GLY A 53 -40.04 -0.38 -10.90
CA GLY A 53 -39.51 0.79 -11.60
C GLY A 53 -38.09 0.62 -12.18
N GLU A 54 -37.66 1.57 -12.99
CA GLU A 54 -36.29 1.63 -13.51
C GLU A 54 -35.33 2.08 -12.41
N THR A 55 -34.25 1.33 -12.23
CA THR A 55 -33.16 1.68 -11.31
C THR A 55 -32.01 2.30 -12.08
N LYS A 56 -31.50 3.40 -11.57
CA LYS A 56 -30.32 4.05 -12.13
C LYS A 56 -29.06 3.23 -11.77
N GLU A 57 -28.22 2.94 -12.76
CA GLU A 57 -26.92 2.34 -12.56
C GLU A 57 -26.07 3.17 -11.59
N ILE A 58 -25.42 2.49 -10.64
CA ILE A 58 -24.46 3.10 -9.73
C ILE A 58 -23.06 2.73 -10.18
N LYS A 59 -22.18 3.73 -10.33
CA LYS A 59 -20.76 3.56 -10.69
C LYS A 59 -19.91 4.08 -9.55
N PRO A 60 -19.62 3.25 -8.53
CA PRO A 60 -18.86 3.69 -7.39
C PRO A 60 -17.40 3.99 -7.77
N TYR A 61 -16.85 5.05 -7.19
CA TYR A 61 -15.44 5.37 -7.31
C TYR A 61 -14.91 6.06 -6.06
N ASP A 62 -13.60 5.94 -5.86
CA ASP A 62 -12.84 6.65 -4.84
C ASP A 62 -11.71 7.43 -5.49
N VAL A 63 -11.49 8.66 -5.03
CA VAL A 63 -10.33 9.49 -5.36
C VAL A 63 -9.67 9.92 -4.09
N ALA A 64 -8.34 9.81 -4.00
CA ALA A 64 -7.59 10.34 -2.89
C ALA A 64 -6.38 11.16 -3.37
N LEU A 65 -6.12 12.25 -2.66
CA LEU A 65 -4.95 13.11 -2.81
C LEU A 65 -4.13 13.00 -1.53
N ASP A 66 -2.87 12.67 -1.68
CA ASP A 66 -1.93 12.48 -0.58
C ASP A 66 -0.84 13.54 -0.61
N LEU A 67 -0.50 14.11 0.54
CA LEU A 67 0.65 14.98 0.74
C LEU A 67 1.40 14.50 1.97
N GLY A 68 2.69 14.25 1.83
CA GLY A 68 3.53 13.72 2.89
C GLY A 68 4.86 14.46 3.02
N TYR A 69 5.36 14.50 4.24
CA TYR A 69 6.68 15.03 4.53
C TYR A 69 7.41 14.10 5.48
N SER A 70 8.69 13.83 5.19
CA SER A 70 9.57 13.07 6.06
C SER A 70 10.75 13.93 6.51
N PHE A 71 11.18 13.72 7.75
CA PHE A 71 12.30 14.45 8.37
C PHE A 71 13.22 13.47 9.08
N PRO A 72 14.54 13.48 8.78
CA PRO A 72 15.52 12.70 9.48
C PRO A 72 15.81 13.37 10.84
N ILE A 73 15.62 12.64 11.94
CA ILE A 73 16.00 13.09 13.30
C ILE A 73 17.48 12.79 13.54
N THR A 74 17.92 11.61 13.15
CA THR A 74 19.32 11.17 13.13
C THR A 74 19.65 10.57 11.77
N LYS A 75 20.86 10.04 11.62
CA LYS A 75 21.23 9.30 10.40
C LYS A 75 20.45 7.99 10.25
N GLU A 76 20.03 7.41 11.37
CA GLU A 76 19.33 6.13 11.44
C GLU A 76 17.82 6.29 11.61
N VAL A 77 17.33 7.41 12.17
CA VAL A 77 15.92 7.61 12.52
C VAL A 77 15.31 8.72 11.68
N ALA A 78 14.20 8.39 11.01
CA ALA A 78 13.35 9.36 10.34
C ALA A 78 11.92 9.28 10.85
N VAL A 79 11.24 10.42 10.89
CA VAL A 79 9.80 10.52 11.16
C VAL A 79 9.10 11.06 9.93
N TYR A 80 7.83 10.75 9.78
CA TYR A 80 7.04 11.29 8.68
C TYR A 80 5.58 11.47 9.09
N ALA A 81 4.92 12.39 8.38
CA ALA A 81 3.49 12.61 8.46
C ALA A 81 2.91 12.72 7.06
N THR A 82 1.66 12.26 6.89
CA THR A 82 0.90 12.44 5.66
C THR A 82 -0.50 12.95 5.97
N ALA A 83 -1.03 13.76 5.06
CA ALA A 83 -2.42 14.17 5.01
C ALA A 83 -3.04 13.62 3.72
N THR A 84 -4.21 13.00 3.83
CA THR A 84 -4.97 12.43 2.73
C THR A 84 -6.34 13.07 2.66
N TYR A 85 -6.67 13.71 1.55
CA TYR A 85 -8.04 14.08 1.23
C TYR A 85 -8.63 13.03 0.31
N ALA A 86 -9.72 12.39 0.73
CA ALA A 86 -10.41 11.37 -0.04
C ALA A 86 -11.85 11.76 -0.33
N ARG A 87 -12.33 11.42 -1.52
CA ARG A 87 -13.73 11.52 -1.93
C ARG A 87 -14.20 10.17 -2.40
N THR A 88 -15.23 9.66 -1.76
CA THR A 88 -15.94 8.43 -2.14
C THR A 88 -17.29 8.79 -2.72
N HIS A 89 -17.64 8.18 -3.84
CA HIS A 89 -18.93 8.26 -4.50
C HIS A 89 -19.52 6.85 -4.67
N ALA A 90 -20.75 6.70 -4.21
CA ALA A 90 -21.62 5.55 -4.52
C ALA A 90 -22.94 6.09 -5.07
N GLU A 91 -24.06 5.98 -4.37
CA GLU A 91 -25.28 6.74 -4.68
C GLU A 91 -25.14 8.22 -4.28
N THR A 92 -24.53 8.45 -3.16
CA THR A 92 -24.18 9.78 -2.63
C THR A 92 -22.66 9.91 -2.53
N SER A 93 -22.18 11.13 -2.29
CA SER A 93 -20.75 11.38 -2.14
C SER A 93 -20.43 11.79 -0.71
N THR A 94 -19.29 11.35 -0.21
CA THR A 94 -18.71 11.85 1.03
C THR A 94 -17.25 12.22 0.84
N ASN A 95 -16.75 13.09 1.71
CA ASN A 95 -15.34 13.48 1.74
C ASN A 95 -14.76 13.14 3.10
N ALA A 96 -13.50 12.73 3.10
CA ALA A 96 -12.73 12.41 4.29
C ALA A 96 -11.41 13.17 4.29
N LEU A 97 -10.97 13.59 5.47
CA LEU A 97 -9.62 14.06 5.69
C LEU A 97 -8.98 13.13 6.73
N ALA A 98 -7.96 12.42 6.31
CA ALA A 98 -7.23 11.47 7.13
C ALA A 98 -5.76 11.92 7.30
N PHE A 99 -5.18 11.52 8.41
CA PHE A 99 -3.78 11.77 8.71
C PHE A 99 -3.07 10.46 9.03
N SER A 100 -1.77 10.43 8.79
CA SER A 100 -0.93 9.33 9.20
C SER A 100 0.39 9.88 9.72
N VAL A 101 0.95 9.22 10.74
CA VAL A 101 2.27 9.56 11.30
C VAL A 101 3.06 8.29 11.55
N GLY A 102 4.36 8.36 11.42
CA GLY A 102 5.20 7.19 11.66
C GLY A 102 6.67 7.55 11.85
N ALA A 103 7.40 6.53 12.25
CA ALA A 103 8.85 6.58 12.38
C ALA A 103 9.47 5.33 11.79
N ALA A 104 10.67 5.47 11.27
CA ALA A 104 11.49 4.37 10.78
C ALA A 104 12.91 4.48 11.33
N TYR A 105 13.49 3.34 11.63
CA TYR A 105 14.89 3.19 12.01
C TYR A 105 15.58 2.28 11.00
N GLN A 106 16.72 2.72 10.49
CA GLN A 106 17.54 1.93 9.59
C GLN A 106 18.99 1.92 10.10
N THR A 107 19.60 0.76 10.08
CA THR A 107 21.01 0.61 10.44
C THR A 107 21.72 -0.36 9.52
N ASP A 108 22.96 -0.06 9.22
CA ASP A 108 23.85 -0.93 8.44
C ASP A 108 24.89 -1.55 9.38
N PHE A 109 25.09 -2.84 9.24
CA PHE A 109 26.10 -3.60 9.98
C PHE A 109 26.62 -4.78 9.17
N ASN A 110 27.64 -5.44 9.63
CA ASN A 110 28.13 -6.66 9.01
C ASN A 110 27.69 -7.87 9.86
N LEU A 111 26.94 -8.79 9.26
CA LEU A 111 26.53 -10.04 9.92
C LEU A 111 27.76 -10.92 10.23
N THR A 112 28.69 -10.96 9.29
CA THR A 112 30.06 -11.49 9.44
C THR A 112 31.03 -10.52 8.79
N LYS A 113 32.36 -10.77 8.86
CA LYS A 113 33.38 -9.84 8.33
C LYS A 113 33.13 -9.37 6.89
N ASP A 114 32.44 -10.17 6.06
CA ASP A 114 32.27 -9.94 4.62
C ASP A 114 30.80 -9.91 4.14
N VAL A 115 29.84 -9.86 5.08
CA VAL A 115 28.40 -9.91 4.75
C VAL A 115 27.71 -8.62 5.22
N PRO A 116 27.72 -7.56 4.35
CA PRO A 116 27.01 -6.31 4.65
C PRO A 116 25.52 -6.56 4.75
N THR A 117 24.90 -5.96 5.75
CA THR A 117 23.51 -6.16 6.11
C THR A 117 22.86 -4.85 6.47
N THR A 118 21.67 -4.60 5.98
CA THR A 118 20.83 -3.46 6.35
C THR A 118 19.58 -3.99 7.05
N LEU A 119 19.28 -3.45 8.23
CA LEU A 119 18.04 -3.68 8.96
C LEU A 119 17.22 -2.40 8.94
N THR A 120 15.97 -2.51 8.48
CA THR A 120 14.98 -1.43 8.57
C THR A 120 13.81 -1.88 9.41
N VAL A 121 13.38 -1.08 10.38
CA VAL A 121 12.16 -1.31 11.15
C VAL A 121 11.36 -0.03 11.24
N GLY A 122 10.04 -0.14 11.31
CA GLY A 122 9.19 1.04 11.40
C GLY A 122 7.83 0.75 12.01
N ALA A 123 7.22 1.82 12.49
CA ALA A 123 5.84 1.81 12.97
C ALA A 123 5.10 3.07 12.50
N ARG A 124 3.81 2.94 12.22
CA ARG A 124 2.95 4.04 11.82
C ARG A 124 1.52 3.86 12.29
N LEU A 125 0.90 4.95 12.67
CA LEU A 125 -0.54 5.08 12.81
C LEU A 125 -1.06 5.70 11.51
N MET A 126 -2.00 5.02 10.85
CA MET A 126 -2.50 5.39 9.52
C MET A 126 -3.97 5.76 9.56
N ASP A 127 -4.32 6.66 8.64
CA ASP A 127 -5.69 6.99 8.25
C ASP A 127 -6.60 7.36 9.42
N PHE A 128 -6.06 8.03 10.43
CA PHE A 128 -6.86 8.56 11.52
C PHE A 128 -7.46 9.93 11.15
N GLY A 129 -8.68 10.18 11.59
CA GLY A 129 -9.38 11.42 11.30
C GLY A 129 -10.80 11.39 11.85
N LYS A 130 -11.61 12.33 11.39
CA LYS A 130 -13.00 12.43 11.80
C LYS A 130 -13.86 11.43 11.02
N ASP A 131 -14.85 10.82 11.70
CA ASP A 131 -15.86 9.98 11.07
C ASP A 131 -16.56 10.70 9.92
N VAL A 132 -16.90 9.95 8.88
CA VAL A 132 -17.58 10.43 7.68
C VAL A 132 -19.04 10.01 7.65
N LYS A 133 -19.89 10.76 6.95
CA LYS A 133 -21.29 10.42 6.70
C LYS A 133 -21.55 10.51 5.21
N PHE A 134 -22.32 9.54 4.68
CA PHE A 134 -22.68 9.53 3.26
C PHE A 134 -23.91 10.39 2.93
N ASP A 135 -24.70 10.73 3.93
CA ASP A 135 -25.86 11.63 3.81
C ASP A 135 -26.09 12.40 5.12
N ASN A 136 -27.10 13.27 5.13
CA ASN A 136 -27.44 14.07 6.32
C ASN A 136 -28.06 13.24 7.46
N THR A 137 -28.52 12.04 7.20
CA THR A 137 -29.17 11.13 8.15
C THR A 137 -28.32 9.88 8.41
N GLY A 138 -27.21 9.72 7.71
CA GLY A 138 -26.35 8.55 7.72
C GLY A 138 -25.68 8.31 9.07
N ILE A 139 -25.49 7.04 9.36
CA ILE A 139 -24.70 6.59 10.50
C ILE A 139 -23.25 6.99 10.27
N PRO A 140 -22.57 7.63 11.23
CA PRO A 140 -21.16 7.94 11.10
C PRO A 140 -20.35 6.65 10.89
N GLN A 141 -19.44 6.68 9.92
CA GLN A 141 -18.51 5.59 9.63
C GLN A 141 -17.10 6.04 9.98
N SER A 142 -16.43 5.26 10.81
CA SER A 142 -15.04 5.53 11.17
C SER A 142 -14.11 5.28 10.00
N LEU A 143 -13.08 6.11 9.89
CA LEU A 143 -12.00 5.87 8.93
C LEU A 143 -11.26 4.57 9.24
N PRO A 144 -10.62 3.92 8.26
CA PRO A 144 -9.91 2.65 8.43
C PRO A 144 -8.58 2.84 9.18
N THR A 145 -8.65 3.49 10.33
CA THR A 145 -7.48 3.75 11.17
C THR A 145 -6.79 2.45 11.50
N SER A 146 -5.47 2.41 11.30
CA SER A 146 -4.70 1.20 11.55
C SER A 146 -3.33 1.49 12.12
N LEU A 147 -2.89 0.62 13.03
CA LEU A 147 -1.50 0.55 13.48
C LEU A 147 -0.74 -0.44 12.58
N VAL A 148 0.34 0.02 11.99
CA VAL A 148 1.22 -0.82 11.15
C VAL A 148 2.61 -0.83 11.74
N MET A 149 3.17 -2.00 11.90
CA MET A 149 4.57 -2.22 12.30
C MET A 149 5.20 -3.20 11.31
N GLY A 150 6.49 -3.08 11.09
CA GLY A 150 7.18 -4.02 10.23
C GLY A 150 8.65 -3.67 10.06
N GLY A 151 9.32 -4.48 9.27
CA GLY A 151 10.69 -4.25 8.90
C GLY A 151 11.16 -5.24 7.88
N ASP A 152 12.34 -4.96 7.37
CA ASP A 152 13.06 -5.82 6.45
C ASP A 152 14.52 -5.97 6.86
N TRP A 153 15.03 -7.11 6.51
CA TRP A 153 16.42 -7.49 6.73
C TRP A 153 17.04 -7.86 5.40
N ASN A 154 17.84 -6.96 4.84
CA ASN A 154 18.55 -7.12 3.57
C ASN A 154 19.97 -7.60 3.83
N VAL A 155 20.33 -8.75 3.29
CA VAL A 155 21.65 -9.39 3.42
C VAL A 155 22.28 -9.52 2.05
N ARG A 156 23.47 -8.91 1.88
CA ARG A 156 24.25 -9.07 0.66
C ARG A 156 25.13 -10.33 0.77
N ILE A 157 24.59 -11.46 0.28
CA ILE A 157 25.22 -12.78 0.38
C ILE A 157 26.41 -12.95 -0.57
N ALA A 158 26.50 -12.15 -1.63
CA ALA A 158 27.64 -12.08 -2.55
C ALA A 158 27.63 -10.74 -3.29
N PRO A 159 28.68 -10.33 -4.03
CA PRO A 159 28.79 -9.02 -4.69
C PRO A 159 27.60 -8.63 -5.58
N LYS A 160 26.96 -9.62 -6.21
CA LYS A 160 25.79 -9.41 -7.09
C LYS A 160 24.49 -10.00 -6.53
N HIS A 161 24.49 -10.55 -5.34
CA HIS A 161 23.37 -11.33 -4.79
C HIS A 161 22.95 -10.76 -3.44
N ALA A 162 21.71 -10.35 -3.32
CA ALA A 162 21.11 -9.93 -2.06
C ALA A 162 19.83 -10.72 -1.79
N LEU A 163 19.57 -10.98 -0.51
CA LEU A 163 18.37 -11.61 -0.01
C LEU A 163 17.73 -10.65 0.99
N THR A 164 16.44 -10.37 0.85
CA THR A 164 15.68 -9.56 1.79
C THR A 164 14.56 -10.40 2.38
N TYR A 165 14.52 -10.47 3.70
CA TYR A 165 13.39 -11.01 4.45
C TYR A 165 12.58 -9.85 5.02
N ALA A 166 11.26 -9.86 4.85
CA ALA A 166 10.34 -8.83 5.34
C ALA A 166 9.26 -9.43 6.24
N LEU A 167 8.88 -8.69 7.27
CA LEU A 167 7.78 -8.99 8.17
C LEU A 167 6.93 -7.74 8.36
N SER A 168 5.60 -7.89 8.38
CA SER A 168 4.66 -6.82 8.64
C SER A 168 3.50 -7.27 9.52
N TYR A 169 3.04 -6.37 10.35
CA TYR A 169 1.86 -6.50 11.17
C TYR A 169 0.99 -5.27 10.97
N ARG A 170 -0.31 -5.46 10.72
CA ARG A 170 -1.29 -4.39 10.64
C ARG A 170 -2.51 -4.74 11.47
N TYR A 171 -2.94 -3.80 12.29
CA TYR A 171 -4.16 -3.90 13.09
C TYR A 171 -5.08 -2.74 12.76
N PHE A 172 -6.29 -3.04 12.25
CA PHE A 172 -7.35 -2.07 12.04
C PHE A 172 -8.09 -1.84 13.34
N THR A 173 -8.22 -0.59 13.76
CA THR A 173 -8.74 -0.21 15.08
C THR A 173 -10.27 0.02 15.15
N PRO A 174 -11.04 0.31 14.08
CA PRO A 174 -12.47 0.55 14.17
C PRO A 174 -13.21 -0.65 14.76
N LYS A 175 -14.10 -0.42 15.73
CA LYS A 175 -14.78 -1.48 16.48
C LYS A 175 -15.55 -2.45 15.60
N ASP A 176 -16.19 -1.95 14.54
CA ASP A 176 -17.04 -2.74 13.65
C ASP A 176 -16.26 -3.36 12.47
N ALA A 177 -14.98 -3.00 12.32
CA ALA A 177 -14.13 -3.42 11.22
C ALA A 177 -12.69 -3.73 11.69
N HIS A 178 -12.52 -4.20 12.94
CA HIS A 178 -11.20 -4.61 13.41
C HIS A 178 -10.73 -5.87 12.66
N GLU A 179 -9.52 -5.84 12.20
CA GLU A 179 -8.87 -6.95 11.50
C GLU A 179 -7.38 -6.90 11.77
N THR A 180 -6.77 -8.07 11.86
CA THR A 180 -5.33 -8.24 11.99
C THR A 180 -4.77 -8.88 10.73
N LEU A 181 -3.77 -8.25 10.15
CA LEU A 181 -3.02 -8.79 9.02
C LEU A 181 -1.56 -9.01 9.43
N VAL A 182 -1.04 -10.19 9.16
CA VAL A 182 0.38 -10.52 9.33
C VAL A 182 0.94 -10.93 7.97
N GLY A 183 1.98 -10.25 7.51
CA GLY A 183 2.63 -10.54 6.24
C GLY A 183 4.08 -10.93 6.44
N THR A 184 4.55 -11.90 5.68
CA THR A 184 5.97 -12.25 5.58
C THR A 184 6.35 -12.42 4.12
N GLY A 185 7.60 -12.10 3.78
CA GLY A 185 8.07 -12.18 2.40
C GLY A 185 9.57 -12.37 2.29
N LEU A 186 9.95 -12.93 1.15
CA LEU A 186 11.34 -13.10 0.76
C LEU A 186 11.54 -12.52 -0.63
N GLU A 187 12.59 -11.73 -0.80
CA GLU A 187 13.04 -11.20 -2.08
C GLU A 187 14.47 -11.63 -2.33
N TYR A 188 14.73 -12.15 -3.52
CA TYR A 188 16.06 -12.32 -4.05
C TYR A 188 16.33 -11.28 -5.14
N THR A 189 17.46 -10.58 -5.02
CA THR A 189 17.89 -9.56 -5.99
C THR A 189 19.22 -9.94 -6.60
N TYR A 190 19.27 -9.94 -7.93
CA TYR A 190 20.50 -10.16 -8.71
C TYR A 190 21.00 -8.85 -9.32
N ASN A 191 22.27 -8.57 -9.09
CA ASN A 191 23.01 -7.42 -9.64
C ASN A 191 22.32 -6.06 -9.42
N ARG A 192 21.45 -5.93 -8.43
CA ARG A 192 20.59 -4.76 -8.18
C ARG A 192 19.68 -4.41 -9.35
N MET A 193 19.50 -5.31 -10.32
CA MET A 193 18.76 -5.07 -11.55
C MET A 193 17.49 -5.91 -11.64
N VAL A 194 17.52 -7.15 -11.19
CA VAL A 194 16.39 -8.07 -11.30
C VAL A 194 16.07 -8.64 -9.93
N SER A 195 14.79 -8.69 -9.58
CA SER A 195 14.32 -9.26 -8.33
C SER A 195 13.18 -10.26 -8.56
N ALA A 196 13.13 -11.28 -7.72
CA ALA A 196 12.01 -12.20 -7.59
C ALA A 196 11.54 -12.22 -6.14
N ARG A 197 10.22 -12.26 -5.94
CA ARG A 197 9.58 -12.12 -4.62
C ARG A 197 8.54 -13.20 -4.40
N VAL A 198 8.47 -13.68 -3.19
CA VAL A 198 7.38 -14.53 -2.70
C VAL A 198 6.97 -14.07 -1.32
N GLY A 199 5.69 -14.11 -1.02
CA GLY A 199 5.19 -13.72 0.30
C GLY A 199 3.91 -14.46 0.66
N TYR A 200 3.59 -14.40 1.94
CA TYR A 200 2.37 -14.92 2.51
C TYR A 200 1.76 -13.86 3.42
N GLN A 201 0.45 -13.71 3.34
CA GLN A 201 -0.34 -12.87 4.23
C GLN A 201 -1.38 -13.74 4.93
N HIS A 202 -1.40 -13.66 6.24
CA HIS A 202 -2.48 -14.16 7.10
C HIS A 202 -3.40 -13.02 7.52
N ALA A 203 -4.71 -13.27 7.52
CA ALA A 203 -5.72 -12.35 8.00
C ALA A 203 -6.70 -13.08 8.93
N ASP A 204 -6.93 -12.55 10.11
CA ASP A 204 -7.84 -13.17 11.10
C ASP A 204 -9.30 -13.22 10.62
N LYS A 205 -9.69 -12.33 9.69
CA LYS A 205 -11.01 -12.32 9.03
C LYS A 205 -11.05 -13.10 7.71
N GLY A 206 -10.00 -13.86 7.40
CA GLY A 206 -10.06 -14.89 6.36
C GLY A 206 -9.63 -14.51 4.97
N SER A 207 -8.84 -13.46 4.78
CA SER A 207 -8.28 -13.10 3.47
C SER A 207 -6.81 -13.56 3.28
N ASP A 208 -6.49 -14.78 3.71
CA ASP A 208 -5.16 -15.37 3.53
C ASP A 208 -4.78 -15.41 2.04
N ALA A 209 -3.53 -15.09 1.74
CA ALA A 209 -3.07 -15.08 0.36
C ALA A 209 -1.56 -15.37 0.24
N PHE A 210 -1.18 -16.02 -0.86
CA PHE A 210 0.18 -15.99 -1.38
C PHE A 210 0.36 -14.78 -2.32
N THR A 211 1.59 -14.26 -2.35
CA THR A 211 1.97 -13.23 -3.29
C THR A 211 3.24 -13.64 -4.01
N PHE A 212 3.29 -13.32 -5.30
CA PHE A 212 4.43 -13.57 -6.16
C PHE A 212 4.75 -12.28 -6.91
N GLY A 213 6.02 -12.00 -7.12
CA GLY A 213 6.40 -10.79 -7.84
C GLY A 213 7.74 -10.93 -8.52
N ALA A 214 7.93 -10.11 -9.54
CA ALA A 214 9.20 -9.91 -10.20
C ALA A 214 9.40 -8.41 -10.45
N GLY A 215 10.64 -7.95 -10.40
CA GLY A 215 10.99 -6.58 -10.66
C GLY A 215 12.25 -6.47 -11.48
N GLY A 216 12.34 -5.35 -12.22
CA GLY A 216 13.55 -4.99 -12.94
C GLY A 216 13.82 -3.51 -12.81
N GLN A 217 15.11 -3.13 -12.70
CA GLN A 217 15.51 -1.73 -12.76
C GLN A 217 16.75 -1.54 -13.63
N TRP A 218 16.72 -0.48 -14.42
CA TRP A 218 17.82 -0.12 -15.31
C TRP A 218 17.78 1.36 -15.66
N ALA A 219 18.91 2.04 -15.57
CA ALA A 219 19.07 3.46 -15.95
C ALA A 219 18.02 4.40 -15.32
N GLY A 220 17.67 4.20 -14.05
CA GLY A 220 16.65 4.99 -13.34
C GLY A 220 15.22 4.49 -13.53
N PHE A 221 14.95 3.66 -14.54
CA PHE A 221 13.63 3.03 -14.73
C PHE A 221 13.46 1.81 -13.85
N LYS A 222 12.24 1.61 -13.35
CA LYS A 222 11.84 0.47 -12.55
C LYS A 222 10.52 -0.09 -13.10
N LEU A 223 10.44 -1.40 -13.24
CA LEU A 223 9.22 -2.15 -13.57
C LEU A 223 9.01 -3.22 -12.50
N ASP A 224 7.82 -3.26 -11.93
CA ASP A 224 7.42 -4.30 -10.98
C ASP A 224 6.09 -4.93 -11.42
N ILE A 225 6.02 -6.25 -11.30
CA ILE A 225 4.79 -7.03 -11.52
C ILE A 225 4.59 -7.89 -10.27
N ALA A 226 3.38 -7.87 -9.72
CA ALA A 226 3.03 -8.71 -8.57
C ALA A 226 1.63 -9.30 -8.74
N TYR A 227 1.48 -10.54 -8.31
CA TYR A 227 0.20 -11.25 -8.28
C TYR A 227 -0.11 -11.71 -6.87
N ARG A 228 -1.36 -11.51 -6.44
CA ARG A 228 -1.91 -11.98 -5.18
C ARG A 228 -2.90 -13.10 -5.46
N GLN A 229 -2.66 -14.28 -4.88
CA GLN A 229 -3.53 -15.45 -4.92
C GLN A 229 -4.16 -15.66 -3.56
N ALA A 230 -5.45 -15.40 -3.44
CA ALA A 230 -6.21 -15.66 -2.24
C ALA A 230 -6.65 -17.14 -2.14
N PHE A 231 -6.72 -17.67 -0.93
CA PHE A 231 -7.03 -19.09 -0.69
C PHE A 231 -8.49 -19.40 -0.42
N LYS A 232 -9.28 -18.41 0.03
CA LYS A 232 -10.67 -18.61 0.41
C LYS A 232 -11.59 -17.83 -0.51
N HIS A 233 -12.85 -18.24 -0.58
CA HIS A 233 -13.88 -17.60 -1.40
C HIS A 233 -14.09 -16.10 -1.10
N TYR A 234 -13.67 -15.64 0.07
CA TYR A 234 -13.74 -14.22 0.47
C TYR A 234 -12.50 -13.42 0.08
N GLY A 235 -11.45 -14.09 -0.38
CA GLY A 235 -10.22 -13.44 -0.78
C GLY A 235 -10.27 -13.00 -2.25
N ILE A 236 -9.71 -11.84 -2.52
CA ILE A 236 -9.67 -11.28 -3.87
C ILE A 236 -8.29 -11.48 -4.46
N ASN A 237 -8.23 -12.13 -5.63
CA ASN A 237 -7.03 -12.20 -6.46
C ASN A 237 -6.75 -10.82 -7.06
N GLY A 238 -5.49 -10.51 -7.32
CA GLY A 238 -5.15 -9.23 -7.92
C GLY A 238 -3.82 -9.26 -8.64
N LEU A 239 -3.75 -8.53 -9.75
CA LEU A 239 -2.52 -8.25 -10.49
C LEU A 239 -2.16 -6.78 -10.31
N ILE A 240 -0.91 -6.51 -10.02
CA ILE A 240 -0.35 -5.15 -9.90
C ILE A 240 0.80 -5.02 -10.86
N VAL A 241 0.83 -3.92 -11.60
CA VAL A 241 1.96 -3.52 -12.44
C VAL A 241 2.36 -2.11 -12.04
N GLY A 242 3.63 -1.92 -11.74
CA GLY A 242 4.21 -0.64 -11.34
C GLY A 242 5.34 -0.21 -12.26
N LEU A 243 5.39 1.06 -12.56
CA LEU A 243 6.46 1.73 -13.30
C LEU A 243 6.99 2.87 -12.46
N GLY A 244 8.31 2.99 -12.36
CA GLY A 244 8.97 4.08 -11.66
C GLY A 244 10.13 4.68 -12.45
N TYR A 245 10.46 5.93 -12.13
CA TYR A 245 11.66 6.60 -12.62
C TYR A 245 12.29 7.43 -11.51
N SER A 246 13.59 7.23 -11.32
CA SER A 246 14.41 8.00 -10.37
C SER A 246 15.44 8.82 -11.14
N PHE A 247 15.47 10.12 -10.91
CA PHE A 247 16.38 11.10 -11.53
C PHE A 247 17.34 11.68 -10.49
#